data_2d5bc7293a40c483ce3334f61361491b
#
_entry.id   2d5bc7293a40c483ce3334f61361491b
#
_cell.length_a   1.000
_cell.length_b   1.000
_cell.length_c   1.000
_cell.angle_alpha   90.00
_cell.angle_beta   90.00
_cell.angle_gamma   90.00
#
_symmetry.space_group_name_H-M   'P 1'
#
loop_
_entity.id
_entity.type
_entity.pdbx_description
1 polymer ?
#
loop_
_entity_poly.entity_id
_entity_poly.type
_entity_poly.pdbx_seq_one_letter_code
_entity_poly.pdbx_strand_id
1 'polypeptide(L)'
;MPLGLPLPLAASAHHVGCAVADLDAACASYASALGLARRTRAVRVESQQVEVCFIELRPGFYLELISPLEGNAKLARYLQNGFYHLCFLVEDLEASRAQMKSNRFVPLPAFESEAFGGNLCQFFLSPQAHLVELCQMGEGSFEALFIASLAP
;
A
#
# COMPACT_ATOMS: atom_id res chain seq x y z
N MET A 1 32.46 11.40 -14.95
CA MET A 1 31.73 10.14 -14.78
C MET A 1 30.92 10.23 -13.51
N PRO A 2 29.61 10.25 -13.59
CA PRO A 2 28.89 9.93 -12.39
C PRO A 2 29.32 8.51 -12.02
N LEU A 3 29.93 8.37 -10.87
CA LEU A 3 30.00 7.10 -10.20
C LEU A 3 28.63 6.51 -10.36
N GLY A 4 28.50 5.38 -11.05
CA GLY A 4 27.23 4.73 -11.21
C GLY A 4 26.61 4.56 -9.85
N LEU A 5 25.76 5.51 -9.49
CA LEU A 5 24.77 5.26 -8.49
C LEU A 5 24.12 3.96 -8.95
N PRO A 6 24.09 2.94 -8.10
CA PRO A 6 23.31 1.77 -8.46
C PRO A 6 21.97 2.30 -8.93
N LEU A 7 21.54 1.83 -10.09
CA LEU A 7 20.20 2.09 -10.58
C LEU A 7 19.28 2.03 -9.37
N PRO A 8 18.38 3.03 -9.18
CA PRO A 8 17.48 2.98 -8.05
C PRO A 8 16.92 1.56 -7.99
N LEU A 9 17.01 0.97 -6.82
CA LEU A 9 16.45 -0.36 -6.58
C LEU A 9 15.10 -0.36 -7.26
N ALA A 10 14.91 -1.30 -8.20
CA ALA A 10 13.73 -1.32 -9.03
C ALA A 10 12.49 -1.35 -8.14
N ALA A 11 11.90 -0.18 -7.95
CA ALA A 11 10.68 0.00 -7.21
C ALA A 11 9.53 0.01 -8.22
N SER A 12 8.58 -0.90 -8.04
CA SER A 12 7.41 -1.00 -8.89
C SER A 12 6.23 -0.30 -8.23
N ALA A 13 5.68 0.72 -8.87
CA ALA A 13 4.48 1.39 -8.38
C ALA A 13 3.35 0.37 -8.24
N HIS A 14 2.76 0.28 -7.05
CA HIS A 14 1.78 -0.75 -6.74
C HIS A 14 0.40 -0.18 -6.47
N HIS A 15 0.28 0.76 -5.54
CA HIS A 15 -1.04 1.29 -5.19
C HIS A 15 -1.01 2.69 -4.64
N VAL A 16 -2.19 3.31 -4.67
CA VAL A 16 -2.52 4.51 -3.91
C VAL A 16 -3.39 4.07 -2.73
N GLY A 17 -3.02 4.47 -1.53
CA GLY A 17 -3.80 4.20 -0.32
C GLY A 17 -4.84 5.27 -0.07
N CYS A 18 -6.07 4.86 0.19
CA CYS A 18 -7.20 5.75 0.45
C CYS A 18 -7.95 5.30 1.70
N ALA A 19 -7.97 6.16 2.72
CA ALA A 19 -8.73 5.90 3.93
C ALA A 19 -10.22 6.15 3.70
N VAL A 20 -11.04 5.18 4.09
CA VAL A 20 -12.51 5.25 3.97
C VAL A 20 -13.15 4.78 5.27
N ALA A 21 -14.34 5.27 5.55
CA ALA A 21 -15.07 4.86 6.76
C ALA A 21 -15.67 3.45 6.60
N ASP A 22 -16.10 3.11 5.38
CA ASP A 22 -16.80 1.87 5.06
C ASP A 22 -16.28 1.30 3.74
N LEU A 23 -15.62 0.14 3.80
CA LEU A 23 -15.04 -0.51 2.62
C LEU A 23 -16.09 -0.88 1.57
N ASP A 24 -17.18 -1.49 2.00
CA ASP A 24 -18.21 -1.97 1.07
C ASP A 24 -18.90 -0.81 0.36
N ALA A 25 -19.21 0.25 1.07
CA ALA A 25 -19.82 1.45 0.48
C ALA A 25 -18.87 2.10 -0.53
N ALA A 26 -17.58 2.21 -0.21
CA ALA A 26 -16.58 2.76 -1.13
C ALA A 26 -16.42 1.89 -2.36
N CYS A 27 -16.31 0.57 -2.20
CA CYS A 27 -16.23 -0.36 -3.33
C CYS A 27 -17.45 -0.25 -4.26
N ALA A 28 -18.65 -0.17 -3.68
CA ALA A 28 -19.88 -0.01 -4.46
C ALA A 28 -19.87 1.29 -5.27
N SER A 29 -19.37 2.38 -4.69
CA SER A 29 -19.27 3.66 -5.37
C SER A 29 -18.33 3.61 -6.58
N TYR A 30 -17.15 3.02 -6.42
CA TYR A 30 -16.17 2.87 -7.51
C TYR A 30 -16.67 1.93 -8.60
N ALA A 31 -17.34 0.84 -8.23
CA ALA A 31 -17.93 -0.08 -9.20
C ALA A 31 -19.04 0.59 -10.02
N SER A 32 -19.94 1.32 -9.35
CA SER A 32 -21.08 1.98 -10.00
C SER A 32 -20.64 3.16 -10.87
N ALA A 33 -19.75 4.01 -10.38
CA ALA A 33 -19.36 5.22 -11.08
C ALA A 33 -18.36 4.98 -12.22
N LEU A 34 -17.43 4.04 -12.04
CA LEU A 34 -16.27 3.85 -12.93
C LEU A 34 -16.15 2.43 -13.49
N GLY A 35 -17.04 1.53 -13.14
CA GLY A 35 -16.97 0.14 -13.58
C GLY A 35 -15.83 -0.66 -12.92
N LEU A 36 -15.27 -0.16 -11.82
CA LEU A 36 -14.15 -0.79 -11.12
C LEU A 36 -14.67 -1.86 -10.14
N ALA A 37 -15.08 -2.99 -10.67
CA ALA A 37 -15.71 -4.05 -9.86
C ALA A 37 -14.73 -5.15 -9.44
N ARG A 38 -13.55 -5.24 -10.05
CA ARG A 38 -12.59 -6.29 -9.74
C ARG A 38 -11.78 -5.91 -8.50
N ARG A 39 -12.07 -6.60 -7.41
CA ARG A 39 -11.50 -6.29 -6.10
C ARG A 39 -11.25 -7.54 -5.27
N THR A 40 -10.40 -7.41 -4.26
CA THR A 40 -10.20 -8.45 -3.26
C THR A 40 -11.30 -8.42 -2.20
N ARG A 41 -11.41 -9.52 -1.46
CA ARG A 41 -12.10 -9.51 -0.16
C ARG A 41 -11.33 -8.61 0.80
N ALA A 42 -12.03 -8.13 1.83
CA ALA A 42 -11.38 -7.40 2.90
C ALA A 42 -10.47 -8.32 3.70
N VAL A 43 -9.31 -7.79 4.08
CA VAL A 43 -8.35 -8.50 4.92
C VAL A 43 -7.93 -7.61 6.08
N ARG A 44 -7.80 -8.20 7.27
CA ARG A 44 -7.32 -7.48 8.45
C ARG A 44 -5.81 -7.45 8.47
N VAL A 45 -5.26 -6.27 8.72
CA VAL A 45 -3.84 -6.07 9.00
C VAL A 45 -3.72 -5.72 10.48
N GLU A 46 -3.49 -6.74 11.28
CA GLU A 46 -3.58 -6.62 12.75
C GLU A 46 -2.57 -5.64 13.31
N SER A 47 -1.34 -5.65 12.81
CA SER A 47 -0.28 -4.74 13.25
C SER A 47 -0.63 -3.27 13.04
N GLN A 48 -1.48 -2.96 12.07
CA GLN A 48 -1.88 -1.59 11.73
C GLN A 48 -3.28 -1.25 12.21
N GLN A 49 -4.02 -2.21 12.75
CA GLN A 49 -5.40 -2.05 13.19
C GLN A 49 -6.30 -1.47 12.09
N VAL A 50 -6.21 -2.06 10.92
CA VAL A 50 -7.00 -1.68 9.75
C VAL A 50 -7.56 -2.91 9.05
N GLU A 51 -8.58 -2.68 8.24
CA GLU A 51 -9.12 -3.62 7.29
C GLU A 51 -8.94 -3.03 5.89
N VAL A 52 -8.43 -3.82 4.95
CA VAL A 52 -8.10 -3.31 3.62
C VAL A 52 -8.66 -4.19 2.52
N CYS A 53 -8.92 -3.58 1.36
CA CYS A 53 -9.15 -4.30 0.12
C CYS A 53 -8.48 -3.54 -1.03
N PHE A 54 -8.16 -4.27 -2.09
CA PHE A 54 -7.57 -3.72 -3.30
C PHE A 54 -8.57 -3.73 -4.43
N ILE A 55 -8.75 -2.59 -5.10
CA ILE A 55 -9.48 -2.49 -6.35
C ILE A 55 -8.46 -2.38 -7.47
N GLU A 56 -8.57 -3.23 -8.49
CA GLU A 56 -7.69 -3.14 -9.66
C GLU A 56 -8.08 -1.92 -10.50
N LEU A 57 -7.17 -0.97 -10.63
CA LEU A 57 -7.34 0.18 -11.51
C LEU A 57 -6.92 -0.17 -12.94
N ARG A 58 -5.87 -0.93 -13.07
CA ARG A 58 -5.35 -1.54 -14.28
C ARG A 58 -4.44 -2.70 -13.87
N PRO A 59 -4.09 -3.62 -14.76
CA PRO A 59 -3.18 -4.71 -14.40
C PRO A 59 -1.90 -4.18 -13.73
N GLY A 60 -1.62 -4.66 -12.53
CA GLY A 60 -0.45 -4.30 -11.75
C GLY A 60 -0.53 -3.00 -10.97
N PHE A 61 -1.64 -2.26 -11.05
CA PHE A 61 -1.82 -1.02 -10.28
C PHE A 61 -3.19 -0.96 -9.62
N TYR A 62 -3.20 -0.61 -8.33
CA TYR A 62 -4.37 -0.78 -7.46
C TYR A 62 -4.71 0.48 -6.69
N LEU A 63 -5.95 0.56 -6.28
CA LEU A 63 -6.41 1.44 -5.22
C LEU A 63 -6.58 0.57 -3.97
N GLU A 64 -5.83 0.87 -2.92
CA GLU A 64 -6.01 0.23 -1.63
C GLU A 64 -6.98 1.06 -0.80
N LEU A 65 -8.14 0.50 -0.49
CA LEU A 65 -9.09 1.10 0.43
C LEU A 65 -8.80 0.59 1.83
N ILE A 66 -8.69 1.50 2.79
CA ILE A 66 -8.30 1.20 4.14
C ILE A 66 -9.34 1.77 5.10
N SER A 67 -9.92 0.90 5.92
CA SER A 67 -10.88 1.28 6.94
C SER A 67 -10.30 1.02 8.34
N PRO A 68 -10.46 1.95 9.29
CA PRO A 68 -9.95 1.73 10.64
C PRO A 68 -10.75 0.65 11.37
N LEU A 69 -10.03 -0.23 12.08
CA LEU A 69 -10.64 -1.07 13.10
C LEU A 69 -10.89 -0.25 14.35
N GLU A 70 -11.75 -0.75 15.24
CA GLU A 70 -12.06 -0.10 16.50
C GLU A 70 -10.78 0.22 17.28
N GLY A 71 -10.67 1.45 17.76
CA GLY A 71 -9.51 1.93 18.51
C GLY A 71 -8.38 2.54 17.67
N ASN A 72 -8.48 2.54 16.36
CA ASN A 72 -7.47 3.16 15.50
C ASN A 72 -7.74 4.66 15.30
N ALA A 73 -7.23 5.49 16.23
CA ALA A 73 -7.34 6.93 16.12
C ALA A 73 -6.39 7.55 15.08
N LYS A 74 -5.31 6.85 14.71
CA LYS A 74 -4.31 7.39 13.77
C LYS A 74 -4.86 7.54 12.36
N LEU A 75 -5.69 6.60 11.91
CA LEU A 75 -6.26 6.65 10.57
C LEU A 75 -7.37 7.70 10.46
N ALA A 76 -8.01 8.06 11.56
CA ALA A 76 -9.14 9.01 11.57
C ALA A 76 -8.80 10.36 10.92
N ARG A 77 -7.57 10.83 11.08
CA ARG A 77 -7.12 12.10 10.48
C ARG A 77 -7.04 12.06 8.96
N TYR A 78 -6.92 10.88 8.36
CA TYR A 78 -6.84 10.71 6.90
C TYR A 78 -8.22 10.58 6.25
N LEU A 79 -9.27 10.34 7.03
CA LEU A 79 -10.61 10.12 6.51
C LEU A 79 -11.17 11.35 5.77
N GLN A 80 -10.76 12.56 6.14
CA GLN A 80 -11.26 13.78 5.51
C GLN A 80 -10.83 13.93 4.05
N ASN A 81 -9.58 13.59 3.74
CA ASN A 81 -9.04 13.67 2.37
C ASN A 81 -9.06 12.34 1.65
N GLY A 82 -9.03 11.25 2.38
CA GLY A 82 -9.03 9.90 1.87
C GLY A 82 -7.65 9.44 1.41
N PHE A 83 -7.13 10.00 0.35
CA PHE A 83 -5.83 9.62 -0.21
C PHE A 83 -4.68 10.05 0.69
N TYR A 84 -3.79 9.11 1.09
CA TYR A 84 -2.75 9.47 2.05
C TYR A 84 -1.39 8.80 1.85
N HIS A 85 -1.26 7.79 0.96
CA HIS A 85 0.06 7.25 0.66
C HIS A 85 0.16 6.66 -0.73
N LEU A 86 1.40 6.54 -1.21
CA LEU A 86 1.78 5.77 -2.38
C LEU A 86 2.59 4.56 -1.92
N CYS A 87 2.38 3.42 -2.56
CA CYS A 87 3.15 2.22 -2.27
C CYS A 87 3.92 1.73 -3.49
N PHE A 88 5.14 1.26 -3.22
CA PHE A 88 5.98 0.61 -4.21
C PHE A 88 6.38 -0.77 -3.69
N LEU A 89 6.43 -1.75 -4.59
CA LEU A 89 7.00 -3.05 -4.28
C LEU A 89 8.51 -3.00 -4.50
N VAL A 90 9.25 -3.60 -3.60
CA VAL A 90 10.71 -3.72 -3.69
C VAL A 90 11.12 -5.15 -3.39
N GLU A 91 12.21 -5.60 -4.00
CA GLU A 91 12.71 -6.95 -3.76
C GLU A 91 13.48 -7.06 -2.45
N ASP A 92 14.17 -5.99 -2.06
CA ASP A 92 15.01 -5.95 -0.85
C ASP A 92 14.66 -4.69 -0.04
N LEU A 93 13.90 -4.87 1.03
CA LEU A 93 13.46 -3.76 1.87
C LEU A 93 14.63 -3.12 2.63
N GLU A 94 15.61 -3.92 3.06
CA GLU A 94 16.76 -3.40 3.80
C GLU A 94 17.62 -2.48 2.94
N ALA A 95 17.94 -2.90 1.72
CA ALA A 95 18.68 -2.09 0.77
C ALA A 95 17.89 -0.84 0.36
N SER A 96 16.58 -0.98 0.15
CA SER A 96 15.69 0.13 -0.17
C SER A 96 15.61 1.13 0.97
N ARG A 97 15.57 0.65 2.21
CA ARG A 97 15.59 1.51 3.41
C ARG A 97 16.86 2.35 3.46
N ALA A 98 18.00 1.76 3.20
CA ALA A 98 19.27 2.48 3.17
C ALA A 98 19.25 3.60 2.13
N GLN A 99 18.72 3.32 0.94
CA GLN A 99 18.57 4.31 -0.12
C GLN A 99 17.59 5.42 0.27
N MET A 100 16.46 5.06 0.87
CA MET A 100 15.47 6.04 1.34
C MET A 100 16.07 6.99 2.38
N LYS A 101 16.79 6.44 3.36
CA LYS A 101 17.46 7.22 4.40
C LYS A 101 18.51 8.16 3.83
N SER A 102 19.29 7.72 2.85
CA SER A 102 20.30 8.57 2.19
C SER A 102 19.66 9.75 1.44
N ASN A 103 18.39 9.64 1.09
CA ASN A 103 17.60 10.69 0.45
C ASN A 103 16.68 11.43 1.42
N ARG A 104 16.96 11.37 2.73
CA ARG A 104 16.25 12.07 3.81
C ARG A 104 14.81 11.61 4.05
N PHE A 105 14.44 10.43 3.59
CA PHE A 105 13.18 9.82 3.98
C PHE A 105 13.31 9.24 5.38
N VAL A 106 12.38 9.53 6.25
CA VAL A 106 12.39 9.08 7.64
C VAL A 106 11.60 7.77 7.75
N PRO A 107 12.25 6.65 8.14
CA PRO A 107 11.54 5.39 8.29
C PRO A 107 10.65 5.40 9.53
N LEU A 108 9.44 4.89 9.38
CA LEU A 108 8.56 4.50 10.48
C LEU A 108 8.79 3.02 10.79
N PRO A 109 8.22 2.46 11.86
CA PRO A 109 8.43 1.03 12.18
C PRO A 109 7.96 0.12 11.07
N ALA A 110 8.79 -0.86 10.70
CA ALA A 110 8.41 -1.91 9.75
C ALA A 110 7.36 -2.84 10.37
N PHE A 111 6.53 -3.45 9.55
CA PHE A 111 5.48 -4.37 9.98
C PHE A 111 5.25 -5.46 8.95
N GLU A 112 4.73 -6.60 9.43
CA GLU A 112 4.23 -7.66 8.56
C GLU A 112 2.79 -7.35 8.17
N SER A 113 2.44 -7.57 6.90
CA SER A 113 1.11 -7.29 6.40
C SER A 113 0.45 -8.53 5.82
N GLU A 114 -0.68 -8.92 6.39
CA GLU A 114 -1.52 -10.00 5.85
C GLU A 114 -2.02 -9.67 4.44
N ALA A 115 -2.20 -8.38 4.14
CA ALA A 115 -2.58 -7.92 2.80
C ALA A 115 -1.51 -8.22 1.74
N PHE A 116 -0.27 -8.43 2.16
CA PHE A 116 0.86 -8.79 1.31
C PHE A 116 1.41 -10.18 1.64
N GLY A 117 0.54 -11.09 2.07
CA GLY A 117 0.92 -12.46 2.37
C GLY A 117 1.88 -12.61 3.55
N GLY A 118 1.87 -11.67 4.48
CA GLY A 118 2.76 -11.66 5.65
C GLY A 118 4.13 -11.05 5.39
N ASN A 119 4.36 -10.50 4.21
CA ASN A 119 5.63 -9.85 3.87
C ASN A 119 5.81 -8.53 4.63
N LEU A 120 7.07 -8.11 4.77
CA LEU A 120 7.43 -6.86 5.43
C LEU A 120 7.06 -5.65 4.59
N CYS A 121 6.44 -4.69 5.25
CA CYS A 121 6.14 -3.38 4.71
C CYS A 121 6.69 -2.31 5.65
N GLN A 122 6.91 -1.12 5.13
CA GLN A 122 7.40 -0.01 5.93
C GLN A 122 6.97 1.32 5.31
N PHE A 123 6.46 2.19 6.15
CA PHE A 123 6.20 3.57 5.76
C PHE A 123 7.42 4.44 5.97
N PHE A 124 7.57 5.41 5.10
CA PHE A 124 8.59 6.45 5.16
C PHE A 124 7.93 7.81 5.03
N LEU A 125 8.44 8.78 5.75
CA LEU A 125 8.02 10.16 5.61
C LEU A 125 9.03 10.88 4.72
N SER A 126 8.58 11.41 3.58
CA SER A 126 9.43 12.16 2.66
C SER A 126 9.85 13.51 3.26
N PRO A 127 10.88 14.18 2.68
CA PRO A 127 11.22 15.55 3.09
C PRO A 127 10.06 16.54 2.99
N GLN A 128 9.07 16.26 2.13
CA GLN A 128 7.86 17.07 1.97
C GLN A 128 6.70 16.62 2.87
N ALA A 129 6.95 15.70 3.80
CA ALA A 129 5.97 15.12 4.71
C ALA A 129 4.89 14.27 4.01
N HIS A 130 5.24 13.64 2.88
CA HIS A 130 4.37 12.66 2.23
C HIS A 130 4.69 11.25 2.72
N LEU A 131 3.66 10.44 2.90
CA LEU A 131 3.84 9.03 3.24
C LEU A 131 4.07 8.19 1.99
N VAL A 132 5.14 7.41 2.01
CA VAL A 132 5.48 6.42 0.99
C VAL A 132 5.65 5.08 1.67
N GLU A 133 4.97 4.08 1.18
CA GLU A 133 5.08 2.70 1.67
C GLU A 133 5.96 1.88 0.72
N LEU A 134 6.84 1.08 1.29
CA LEU A 134 7.58 0.05 0.56
C LEU A 134 7.15 -1.31 1.12
N CYS A 135 6.79 -2.23 0.21
CA CYS A 135 6.46 -3.61 0.57
C CYS A 135 7.43 -4.54 -0.13
N GLN A 136 8.02 -5.46 0.64
CA GLN A 136 8.96 -6.43 0.10
C GLN A 136 8.20 -7.57 -0.56
N MET A 137 8.24 -7.62 -1.88
CA MET A 137 7.54 -8.63 -2.65
C MET A 137 8.18 -8.79 -4.03
N GLY A 138 8.36 -10.04 -4.48
CA GLY A 138 8.88 -10.32 -5.82
C GLY A 138 7.88 -9.94 -6.91
N GLU A 139 8.39 -9.68 -8.11
CA GLU A 139 7.59 -9.38 -9.28
C GLU A 139 6.56 -10.49 -9.56
N GLY A 140 5.32 -10.11 -9.81
CA GLY A 140 4.21 -11.03 -10.09
C GLY A 140 3.61 -11.73 -8.87
N SER A 141 4.26 -11.68 -7.70
CA SER A 141 3.77 -12.36 -6.49
C SER A 141 2.47 -11.76 -5.96
N PHE A 142 2.30 -10.45 -6.05
CA PHE A 142 1.06 -9.81 -5.63
C PHE A 142 -0.11 -10.16 -6.53
N GLU A 143 0.10 -10.30 -7.83
CA GLU A 143 -0.97 -10.69 -8.77
C GLU A 143 -1.56 -12.05 -8.41
N ALA A 144 -0.72 -13.02 -8.06
CA ALA A 144 -1.18 -14.34 -7.61
C ALA A 144 -2.01 -14.22 -6.33
N LEU A 145 -1.56 -13.41 -5.37
CA LEU A 145 -2.29 -13.15 -4.14
C LEU A 145 -3.62 -12.44 -4.40
N PHE A 146 -3.63 -11.45 -5.29
CA PHE A 146 -4.82 -10.73 -5.71
C PHE A 146 -5.87 -11.66 -6.31
N ILE A 147 -5.46 -12.51 -7.26
CA ILE A 147 -6.36 -13.49 -7.90
C ILE A 147 -6.93 -14.46 -6.87
N ALA A 148 -6.11 -14.98 -5.97
CA ALA A 148 -6.56 -15.89 -4.91
C ALA A 148 -7.52 -15.23 -3.91
N SER A 149 -7.49 -13.90 -3.80
CA SER A 149 -8.27 -13.12 -2.84
C SER A 149 -9.48 -12.42 -3.46
N LEU A 150 -9.77 -12.64 -4.74
CA LEU A 150 -10.88 -11.98 -5.42
C LEU A 150 -12.21 -12.19 -4.71
N ALA A 151 -12.96 -11.12 -4.55
CA ALA A 151 -14.34 -11.16 -4.10
C ALA A 151 -15.23 -11.74 -5.20
N PRO A 152 -16.30 -12.49 -4.83
CA PRO A 152 -17.25 -13.03 -5.80
C PRO A 152 -18.02 -11.94 -6.57
#